data_7b7dee2ab21852492a17e219ea42ea4f
#
_entry.id   7b7dee2ab21852492a17e219ea42ea4f
#
_cell.length_a   1.000
_cell.length_b   1.000
_cell.length_c   1.000
_cell.angle_alpha   90.00
_cell.angle_beta   90.00
_cell.angle_gamma   90.00
#
_symmetry.space_group_name_H-M   'P 1'
#
loop_
_entity.id
_entity.type
_entity.pdbx_description
1 polymer ?
#
loop_
_entity_poly.entity_id
_entity_poly.type
_entity_poly.pdbx_seq_one_letter_code
_entity_poly.pdbx_strand_id
1 'polypeptide(L)'
;DYLGVELQVSSAQNVTQMIEELEAGNVDLIAYPVTITPERKEKLLFAYHENITNQVLVQKKGRRGDVEVKDVADLIGKEVAVVENTKYAHRLNNLDRELGGGIIIDTFSISENEETLIEKVSMGEIPFTVADNNVAKVNQTYYNNIDISVPISFSQRTAWAVRKDEKDLILKVDEWFDKCMSDYTYVYLYHKYFEHKKDIGKGCPIYLNSKRISAFDELFKKYAKKIGWDWRLLASVAYQESRFNPKAKSWVGARGL
;
A
#
# COMPACT_ATOMS: atom_id res chain seq x y z
N ASP A 1 -21.46 -14.25 2.07
CA ASP A 1 -22.65 -14.88 1.47
C ASP A 1 -22.35 -16.17 0.69
N TYR A 2 -21.16 -16.30 0.02
CA TYR A 2 -20.84 -17.48 -0.80
C TYR A 2 -20.77 -18.79 0.01
N LEU A 3 -20.13 -18.74 1.16
CA LEU A 3 -19.98 -19.90 2.05
C LEU A 3 -21.17 -20.10 2.99
N GLY A 4 -22.12 -19.16 3.06
CA GLY A 4 -23.26 -19.22 3.97
C GLY A 4 -22.90 -19.08 5.45
N VAL A 5 -21.73 -18.52 5.74
CA VAL A 5 -21.22 -18.29 7.12
C VAL A 5 -21.09 -16.80 7.40
N GLU A 6 -21.08 -16.45 8.67
CA GLU A 6 -20.78 -15.08 9.10
C GLU A 6 -19.27 -14.83 9.02
N LEU A 7 -18.87 -13.74 8.38
CA LEU A 7 -17.48 -13.34 8.25
C LEU A 7 -17.09 -12.42 9.42
N GLN A 8 -16.12 -12.85 10.20
CA GLN A 8 -15.46 -12.01 11.21
C GLN A 8 -14.07 -11.63 10.69
N VAL A 9 -13.77 -10.33 10.68
CA VAL A 9 -12.50 -9.80 10.18
C VAL A 9 -11.70 -9.24 11.35
N SER A 10 -10.48 -9.72 11.50
CA SER A 10 -9.48 -9.19 12.43
C SER A 10 -8.27 -8.67 11.66
N SER A 11 -7.51 -7.77 12.27
CA SER A 11 -6.27 -7.23 11.71
C SER A 11 -5.07 -7.72 12.51
N ALA A 12 -3.95 -7.95 11.82
CA ALA A 12 -2.66 -8.28 12.43
C ALA A 12 -1.60 -7.26 11.99
N GLN A 13 -0.56 -7.09 12.80
CA GLN A 13 0.48 -6.10 12.53
C GLN A 13 1.45 -6.52 11.41
N ASN A 14 1.64 -7.84 11.23
CA ASN A 14 2.56 -8.39 10.24
C ASN A 14 2.19 -9.83 9.86
N VAL A 15 2.82 -10.34 8.81
CA VAL A 15 2.57 -11.69 8.28
C VAL A 15 2.93 -12.79 9.29
N THR A 16 3.93 -12.59 10.14
CA THR A 16 4.32 -13.58 11.15
C THR A 16 3.20 -13.77 12.16
N GLN A 17 2.65 -12.67 12.68
CA GLN A 17 1.49 -12.73 13.57
C GLN A 17 0.27 -13.35 12.89
N MET A 18 0.00 -13.05 11.61
CA MET A 18 -1.09 -13.69 10.87
C MET A 18 -0.96 -15.22 10.86
N ILE A 19 0.27 -15.72 10.63
CA ILE A 19 0.54 -17.16 10.60
C ILE A 19 0.39 -17.78 12.00
N GLU A 20 0.89 -17.12 13.03
CA GLU A 20 0.75 -17.56 14.42
C GLU A 20 -0.73 -17.67 14.83
N GLU A 21 -1.55 -16.67 14.53
CA GLU A 21 -2.99 -16.68 14.80
C GLU A 21 -3.73 -17.79 14.03
N LEU A 22 -3.30 -18.06 12.79
CA LEU A 22 -3.85 -19.13 11.98
C LEU A 22 -3.46 -20.51 12.54
N GLU A 23 -2.19 -20.71 12.89
CA GLU A 23 -1.71 -21.99 13.52
C GLU A 23 -2.36 -22.22 14.89
N ALA A 24 -2.61 -21.16 15.66
CA ALA A 24 -3.31 -21.24 16.95
C ALA A 24 -4.83 -21.54 16.83
N GLY A 25 -5.39 -21.46 15.62
CA GLY A 25 -6.83 -21.66 15.38
C GLY A 25 -7.70 -20.46 15.76
N ASN A 26 -7.11 -19.29 15.98
CA ASN A 26 -7.84 -18.06 16.29
C ASN A 26 -8.48 -17.44 15.04
N VAL A 27 -7.94 -17.77 13.86
CA VAL A 27 -8.49 -17.42 12.55
C VAL A 27 -8.45 -18.64 11.63
N ASP A 28 -9.30 -18.68 10.62
CA ASP A 28 -9.41 -19.81 9.69
C ASP A 28 -8.75 -19.54 8.34
N LEU A 29 -8.62 -18.26 7.98
CA LEU A 29 -8.14 -17.84 6.66
C LEU A 29 -7.29 -16.57 6.79
N ILE A 30 -6.13 -16.56 6.17
CA ILE A 30 -5.36 -15.34 5.92
C ILE A 30 -5.74 -14.82 4.53
N ALA A 31 -6.61 -13.79 4.50
CA ALA A 31 -7.02 -13.10 3.29
C ALA A 31 -6.00 -11.99 2.91
N TYR A 32 -4.73 -12.36 2.88
CA TYR A 32 -3.59 -11.48 2.55
C TYR A 32 -2.61 -12.23 1.64
N PRO A 33 -1.92 -11.55 0.71
CA PRO A 33 -0.94 -12.21 -0.19
C PRO A 33 0.33 -12.62 0.59
N VAL A 34 0.27 -13.81 1.19
CA VAL A 34 1.40 -14.43 1.90
C VAL A 34 2.37 -15.02 0.89
N THR A 35 3.66 -14.70 0.99
CA THR A 35 4.70 -15.28 0.12
C THR A 35 4.79 -16.80 0.33
N ILE A 36 4.74 -17.52 -0.78
CA ILE A 36 4.81 -18.99 -0.79
C ILE A 36 6.28 -19.41 -0.68
N THR A 37 6.65 -19.99 0.48
CA THR A 37 7.98 -20.58 0.70
C THR A 37 7.86 -22.06 1.02
N PRO A 38 8.93 -22.87 0.81
CA PRO A 38 8.93 -24.29 1.18
C PRO A 38 8.55 -24.51 2.64
N GLU A 39 9.12 -23.75 3.57
CA GLU A 39 8.83 -23.84 5.01
C GLU A 39 7.35 -23.58 5.34
N ARG A 40 6.77 -22.54 4.70
CA ARG A 40 5.36 -22.23 4.90
C ARG A 40 4.43 -23.29 4.31
N LYS A 41 4.82 -23.92 3.20
CA LYS A 41 4.07 -25.04 2.60
C LYS A 41 4.03 -26.30 3.50
N GLU A 42 4.96 -26.46 4.42
CA GLU A 42 4.91 -27.53 5.40
C GLU A 42 3.75 -27.35 6.39
N LYS A 43 3.41 -26.11 6.72
CA LYS A 43 2.44 -25.74 7.75
C LYS A 43 1.09 -25.26 7.20
N LEU A 44 1.09 -24.68 6.01
CA LEU A 44 -0.07 -24.01 5.40
C LEU A 44 -0.47 -24.65 4.08
N LEU A 45 -1.75 -24.54 3.74
CA LEU A 45 -2.24 -24.70 2.37
C LEU A 45 -2.47 -23.32 1.77
N PHE A 46 -2.10 -23.16 0.52
CA PHE A 46 -2.23 -21.94 -0.24
C PHE A 46 -3.32 -22.07 -1.29
N ALA A 47 -4.12 -21.02 -1.48
CA ALA A 47 -5.04 -20.92 -2.60
C ALA A 47 -4.25 -21.05 -3.92
N TYR A 48 -4.82 -21.72 -4.92
CA TYR A 48 -4.14 -21.84 -6.21
C TYR A 48 -4.12 -20.52 -6.99
N HIS A 49 -4.98 -19.60 -6.63
CA HIS A 49 -5.02 -18.24 -7.18
C HIS A 49 -3.85 -17.43 -6.64
N GLU A 50 -2.73 -17.55 -7.31
CA GLU A 50 -1.49 -16.92 -6.89
C GLU A 50 -1.34 -15.54 -7.52
N ASN A 51 -0.89 -14.58 -6.72
CA ASN A 51 -0.43 -13.30 -7.23
C ASN A 51 1.10 -13.34 -7.38
N ILE A 52 1.58 -12.86 -8.51
CA ILE A 52 3.00 -12.66 -8.72
C ILE A 52 3.31 -11.22 -8.33
N THR A 53 4.14 -11.05 -7.32
CA THR A 53 4.61 -9.74 -6.88
C THR A 53 6.13 -9.70 -6.82
N ASN A 54 6.68 -8.52 -6.95
CA ASN A 54 8.09 -8.24 -6.75
C ASN A 54 8.23 -6.94 -5.97
N GLN A 55 9.40 -6.71 -5.42
CA GLN A 55 9.74 -5.42 -4.83
C GLN A 55 10.25 -4.50 -5.93
N VAL A 56 9.83 -3.25 -5.86
CA VAL A 56 10.19 -2.22 -6.84
C VAL A 56 10.79 -1.01 -6.15
N LEU A 57 11.68 -0.33 -6.85
CA LEU A 57 12.16 0.98 -6.46
C LEU A 57 11.04 1.99 -6.68
N VAL A 58 10.83 2.85 -5.71
CA VAL A 58 9.95 4.01 -5.83
C VAL A 58 10.83 5.24 -5.90
N GLN A 59 10.70 6.01 -6.97
CA GLN A 59 11.44 7.23 -7.22
C GLN A 59 10.55 8.33 -7.78
N LYS A 60 10.97 9.57 -7.62
CA LYS A 60 10.24 10.71 -8.16
C LYS A 60 10.52 10.88 -9.64
N LYS A 61 9.49 11.13 -10.45
CA LYS A 61 9.65 11.55 -11.85
C LYS A 61 10.10 13.00 -11.92
N GLY A 62 11.04 13.28 -12.80
CA GLY A 62 11.41 14.63 -13.15
C GLY A 62 10.29 15.37 -13.90
N ARG A 63 10.47 16.65 -14.18
CA ARG A 63 9.44 17.50 -14.83
C ARG A 63 9.01 17.02 -16.21
N ARG A 64 9.86 16.30 -16.93
CA ARG A 64 9.59 15.72 -18.26
C ARG A 64 9.19 14.25 -18.21
N GLY A 65 8.99 13.69 -17.00
CA GLY A 65 8.72 12.28 -16.79
C GLY A 65 9.97 11.39 -16.81
N ASP A 66 11.15 11.97 -16.87
CA ASP A 66 12.44 11.30 -16.75
C ASP A 66 12.63 10.72 -15.35
N VAL A 67 13.42 9.67 -15.25
CA VAL A 67 13.75 8.98 -14.00
C VAL A 67 15.26 8.92 -13.83
N GLU A 68 15.71 8.99 -12.57
CA GLU A 68 17.14 9.00 -12.26
C GLU A 68 17.74 7.60 -12.34
N VAL A 69 17.05 6.60 -11.80
CA VAL A 69 17.45 5.20 -11.77
C VAL A 69 16.65 4.44 -12.82
N LYS A 70 17.32 3.74 -13.72
CA LYS A 70 16.72 2.91 -14.77
C LYS A 70 17.02 1.43 -14.58
N ASP A 71 18.11 1.13 -13.90
CA ASP A 71 18.56 -0.20 -13.60
C ASP A 71 19.07 -0.27 -12.15
N VAL A 72 19.08 -1.47 -11.55
CA VAL A 72 19.57 -1.66 -10.17
C VAL A 72 21.02 -1.23 -9.99
N ALA A 73 21.85 -1.30 -11.04
CA ALA A 73 23.25 -0.86 -11.00
C ALA A 73 23.38 0.66 -10.80
N ASP A 74 22.38 1.44 -11.19
CA ASP A 74 22.36 2.90 -11.00
C ASP A 74 22.19 3.28 -9.51
N LEU A 75 21.86 2.32 -8.64
CA LEU A 75 21.73 2.53 -7.19
C LEU A 75 23.07 2.68 -6.47
N ILE A 76 24.18 2.33 -7.10
CA ILE A 76 25.52 2.53 -6.51
C ILE A 76 25.75 4.03 -6.25
N GLY A 77 26.06 4.37 -5.02
CA GLY A 77 26.22 5.75 -4.55
C GLY A 77 24.91 6.50 -4.27
N LYS A 78 23.76 5.82 -4.38
CA LYS A 78 22.45 6.40 -4.06
C LYS A 78 22.00 6.03 -2.66
N GLU A 79 21.27 6.95 -2.04
CA GLU A 79 20.64 6.77 -0.73
C GLU A 79 19.22 6.22 -0.93
N VAL A 80 18.95 5.05 -0.36
CA VAL A 80 17.64 4.39 -0.43
C VAL A 80 17.08 4.21 0.97
N ALA A 81 15.96 4.84 1.24
CA ALA A 81 15.27 4.79 2.52
C ALA A 81 14.38 3.56 2.64
N VAL A 82 14.47 2.85 3.76
CA VAL A 82 13.60 1.71 4.09
C VAL A 82 13.30 1.68 5.58
N VAL A 83 12.23 1.00 5.97
CA VAL A 83 11.95 0.74 7.39
C VAL A 83 12.88 -0.36 7.89
N GLU A 84 13.47 -0.16 9.06
CA GLU A 84 14.39 -1.12 9.68
C GLU A 84 13.74 -2.49 9.95
N ASN A 85 14.54 -3.56 9.91
CA ASN A 85 14.10 -4.93 10.18
C ASN A 85 12.99 -5.45 9.24
N THR A 86 12.81 -4.83 8.06
CA THR A 86 11.85 -5.27 7.04
C THR A 86 12.52 -6.13 5.98
N LYS A 87 11.68 -6.87 5.22
CA LYS A 87 12.12 -7.63 4.04
C LYS A 87 12.78 -6.71 2.99
N TYR A 88 12.43 -5.44 2.95
CA TYR A 88 13.01 -4.45 2.04
C TYR A 88 14.44 -4.11 2.42
N ALA A 89 14.71 -3.87 3.71
CA ALA A 89 16.07 -3.66 4.22
C ALA A 89 16.95 -4.88 3.96
N HIS A 90 16.42 -6.10 4.23
CA HIS A 90 17.15 -7.33 3.93
C HIS A 90 17.44 -7.50 2.43
N ARG A 91 16.47 -7.19 1.56
CA ARG A 91 16.66 -7.29 0.11
C ARG A 91 17.70 -6.29 -0.39
N LEU A 92 17.64 -5.02 0.07
CA LEU A 92 18.63 -4.02 -0.30
C LEU A 92 20.04 -4.39 0.15
N ASN A 93 20.21 -4.91 1.36
CA ASN A 93 21.50 -5.40 1.83
C ASN A 93 22.05 -6.55 0.96
N ASN A 94 21.17 -7.44 0.50
CA ASN A 94 21.59 -8.52 -0.40
C ASN A 94 21.94 -7.97 -1.79
N LEU A 95 21.13 -7.06 -2.33
CA LEU A 95 21.37 -6.40 -3.62
C LEU A 95 22.70 -5.61 -3.58
N ASP A 96 22.97 -4.90 -2.50
CA ASP A 96 24.23 -4.17 -2.30
C ASP A 96 25.43 -5.11 -2.41
N ARG A 97 25.37 -6.27 -1.75
CA ARG A 97 26.42 -7.30 -1.87
C ARG A 97 26.50 -7.88 -3.28
N GLU A 98 25.38 -8.13 -3.94
CA GLU A 98 25.32 -8.63 -5.32
C GLU A 98 25.98 -7.65 -6.31
N LEU A 99 25.85 -6.33 -6.07
CA LEU A 99 26.44 -5.26 -6.86
C LEU A 99 27.90 -4.94 -6.49
N GLY A 100 28.45 -5.55 -5.44
CA GLY A 100 29.80 -5.26 -4.96
C GLY A 100 29.91 -4.12 -3.96
N GLY A 101 28.77 -3.66 -3.44
CA GLY A 101 28.67 -2.58 -2.46
C GLY A 101 28.45 -1.20 -3.09
N GLY A 102 28.07 -0.24 -2.26
CA GLY A 102 27.96 1.17 -2.63
C GLY A 102 26.55 1.75 -2.57
N ILE A 103 25.51 0.95 -2.27
CA ILE A 103 24.18 1.50 -1.96
C ILE A 103 24.21 2.07 -0.54
N ILE A 104 23.76 3.31 -0.37
CA ILE A 104 23.61 3.93 0.95
C ILE A 104 22.20 3.60 1.45
N ILE A 105 22.11 2.69 2.43
CA ILE A 105 20.83 2.27 2.98
C ILE A 105 20.50 3.10 4.20
N ASP A 106 19.50 3.99 4.08
CA ASP A 106 19.00 4.80 5.19
C ASP A 106 17.80 4.07 5.85
N THR A 107 17.87 3.85 7.17
CA THR A 107 16.87 3.08 7.89
C THR A 107 16.00 3.97 8.78
N PHE A 108 14.69 3.91 8.56
CA PHE A 108 13.68 4.58 9.35
C PHE A 108 13.13 3.68 10.44
N SER A 109 12.62 4.28 11.51
CA SER A 109 12.01 3.57 12.64
C SER A 109 10.80 2.72 12.23
N ILE A 110 10.53 1.65 12.97
CA ILE A 110 9.36 0.75 12.81
C ILE A 110 8.01 1.50 12.92
N SER A 111 7.99 2.70 13.48
CA SER A 111 6.79 3.55 13.52
C SER A 111 6.39 4.11 12.14
N GLU A 112 7.29 4.11 11.17
CA GLU A 112 7.02 4.45 9.77
C GLU A 112 6.57 3.20 9.02
N ASN A 113 5.86 3.40 7.90
CA ASN A 113 5.47 2.31 7.00
C ASN A 113 5.87 2.63 5.56
N GLU A 114 5.72 1.66 4.68
CA GLU A 114 6.08 1.82 3.26
C GLU A 114 5.32 2.97 2.59
N GLU A 115 4.05 3.14 2.94
CA GLU A 115 3.20 4.19 2.35
C GLU A 115 3.69 5.59 2.72
N THR A 116 4.12 5.78 3.98
CA THR A 116 4.72 7.03 4.44
C THR A 116 6.03 7.33 3.70
N LEU A 117 6.87 6.32 3.46
CA LEU A 117 8.10 6.52 2.69
C LEU A 117 7.80 6.84 1.22
N ILE A 118 6.79 6.21 0.60
CA ILE A 118 6.34 6.55 -0.75
C ILE A 118 5.83 8.00 -0.81
N GLU A 119 5.09 8.45 0.20
CA GLU A 119 4.65 9.84 0.28
C GLU A 119 5.85 10.79 0.36
N LYS A 120 6.85 10.51 1.22
CA LYS A 120 8.09 11.30 1.33
C LYS A 120 8.85 11.37 -0.01
N VAL A 121 8.92 10.26 -0.77
CA VAL A 121 9.49 10.27 -2.13
C VAL A 121 8.69 11.20 -3.04
N SER A 122 7.37 11.14 -3.01
CA SER A 122 6.51 11.99 -3.86
C SER A 122 6.70 13.48 -3.56
N MET A 123 6.89 13.83 -2.29
CA MET A 123 7.18 15.19 -1.84
C MET A 123 8.62 15.61 -2.17
N GLY A 124 9.53 14.66 -2.35
CA GLY A 124 10.96 14.89 -2.61
C GLY A 124 11.76 15.12 -1.32
N GLU A 125 11.25 14.63 -0.19
CA GLU A 125 11.93 14.65 1.10
C GLU A 125 13.01 13.57 1.18
N ILE A 126 12.77 12.42 0.54
CA ILE A 126 13.75 11.34 0.34
C ILE A 126 13.84 11.01 -1.15
N PRO A 127 15.01 10.58 -1.65
CA PRO A 127 15.18 10.33 -3.09
C PRO A 127 14.52 9.03 -3.54
N PHE A 128 14.70 7.94 -2.78
CA PHE A 128 14.26 6.60 -3.15
C PHE A 128 13.73 5.82 -1.94
N THR A 129 12.76 4.92 -2.20
CA THR A 129 12.37 3.87 -1.25
C THR A 129 12.06 2.56 -2.01
N VAL A 130 11.83 1.49 -1.27
CA VAL A 130 11.45 0.17 -1.84
C VAL A 130 10.12 -0.25 -1.24
N ALA A 131 9.22 -0.75 -2.10
CA ALA A 131 7.94 -1.30 -1.69
C ALA A 131 7.55 -2.50 -2.55
N ASP A 132 6.56 -3.27 -2.11
CA ASP A 132 5.93 -4.27 -2.99
C ASP A 132 5.22 -3.57 -4.15
N ASN A 133 5.29 -4.18 -5.33
CA ASN A 133 4.75 -3.62 -6.56
C ASN A 133 3.24 -3.30 -6.46
N ASN A 134 2.46 -4.15 -5.79
CA ASN A 134 1.04 -3.90 -5.56
C ASN A 134 0.80 -2.68 -4.66
N VAL A 135 1.57 -2.51 -3.58
CA VAL A 135 1.50 -1.33 -2.69
C VAL A 135 1.92 -0.08 -3.47
N ALA A 136 3.03 -0.15 -4.20
CA ALA A 136 3.52 0.94 -5.03
C ALA A 136 2.52 1.35 -6.12
N LYS A 137 1.85 0.39 -6.80
CA LYS A 137 0.79 0.66 -7.78
C LYS A 137 -0.40 1.39 -7.18
N VAL A 138 -0.87 0.97 -6.01
CA VAL A 138 -1.95 1.68 -5.31
C VAL A 138 -1.53 3.11 -5.02
N ASN A 139 -0.33 3.31 -4.47
CA ASN A 139 0.19 4.64 -4.18
C ASN A 139 0.40 5.49 -5.46
N GLN A 140 0.74 4.88 -6.60
CA GLN A 140 0.84 5.58 -7.89
C GLN A 140 -0.50 6.15 -8.36
N THR A 141 -1.63 5.62 -7.89
CA THR A 141 -2.95 6.22 -8.14
C THR A 141 -3.15 7.52 -7.35
N TYR A 142 -2.44 7.70 -6.24
CA TYR A 142 -2.46 8.90 -5.41
C TYR A 142 -1.36 9.90 -5.80
N TYR A 143 -0.17 9.40 -6.11
CA TYR A 143 1.02 10.21 -6.40
C TYR A 143 1.44 10.03 -7.87
N ASN A 144 0.94 10.89 -8.77
CA ASN A 144 1.19 10.80 -10.21
C ASN A 144 2.67 11.00 -10.60
N ASN A 145 3.45 11.56 -9.69
CA ASN A 145 4.84 11.95 -9.88
C ASN A 145 5.85 10.89 -9.43
N ILE A 146 5.40 9.68 -9.07
CA ILE A 146 6.31 8.58 -8.74
C ILE A 146 6.44 7.59 -9.90
N ASP A 147 7.61 6.99 -10.01
CA ASP A 147 7.93 5.88 -10.91
C ASP A 147 8.23 4.63 -10.09
N ILE A 148 7.81 3.49 -10.61
CA ILE A 148 7.94 2.16 -9.98
C ILE A 148 8.42 1.11 -10.99
N SER A 149 9.11 1.54 -12.05
CA SER A 149 9.47 0.67 -13.18
C SER A 149 10.68 -0.24 -12.90
N VAL A 150 11.50 0.08 -11.89
CA VAL A 150 12.73 -0.66 -11.60
C VAL A 150 12.47 -1.77 -10.59
N PRO A 151 12.57 -3.05 -10.97
CA PRO A 151 12.42 -4.18 -10.04
C PRO A 151 13.68 -4.33 -9.17
N ILE A 152 13.50 -4.44 -7.84
CA ILE A 152 14.57 -4.67 -6.86
C ILE A 152 14.71 -6.15 -6.51
N SER A 153 13.65 -6.94 -6.67
CA SER A 153 13.66 -8.37 -6.41
C SER A 153 13.15 -9.19 -7.59
N PHE A 154 13.48 -10.48 -7.61
CA PHE A 154 12.78 -11.44 -8.45
C PHE A 154 11.30 -11.50 -8.07
N SER A 155 10.49 -11.94 -9.04
CA SER A 155 9.06 -12.17 -8.81
C SER A 155 8.86 -13.30 -7.79
N GLN A 156 8.00 -13.04 -6.83
CA GLN A 156 7.60 -13.99 -5.79
C GLN A 156 6.13 -14.34 -5.97
N ARG A 157 5.79 -15.60 -5.71
CA ARG A 157 4.41 -16.07 -5.70
C ARG A 157 3.83 -15.85 -4.32
N THR A 158 2.67 -15.24 -4.26
CA THR A 158 1.92 -14.99 -3.03
C THR A 158 0.49 -15.50 -3.19
N ALA A 159 -0.10 -16.01 -2.13
CA ALA A 159 -1.50 -16.44 -2.13
C ALA A 159 -2.13 -16.31 -0.74
N TRP A 160 -3.45 -16.41 -0.68
CA TRP A 160 -4.17 -16.59 0.56
C TRP A 160 -3.84 -17.96 1.15
N ALA A 161 -3.96 -18.10 2.46
CA ALA A 161 -3.54 -19.32 3.15
C ALA A 161 -4.54 -19.74 4.23
N VAL A 162 -4.64 -21.07 4.41
CA VAL A 162 -5.38 -21.71 5.51
C VAL A 162 -4.45 -22.70 6.23
N ARG A 163 -4.89 -23.25 7.38
CA ARG A 163 -4.18 -24.35 8.07
C ARG A 163 -4.02 -25.57 7.16
N LYS A 164 -3.00 -26.37 7.43
CA LYS A 164 -2.64 -27.55 6.61
C LYS A 164 -3.73 -28.62 6.53
N ASP A 165 -4.56 -28.71 7.55
CA ASP A 165 -5.67 -29.67 7.67
C ASP A 165 -6.98 -29.17 7.04
N GLU A 166 -7.12 -27.88 6.76
CA GLU A 166 -8.32 -27.23 6.23
C GLU A 166 -8.47 -27.35 4.71
N LYS A 167 -8.45 -28.61 4.21
CA LYS A 167 -8.53 -28.88 2.77
C LYS A 167 -9.86 -28.47 2.14
N ASP A 168 -10.95 -28.66 2.86
CA ASP A 168 -12.29 -28.32 2.36
C ASP A 168 -12.47 -26.80 2.26
N LEU A 169 -11.92 -26.06 3.23
CA LEU A 169 -11.98 -24.60 3.21
C LEU A 169 -11.20 -24.03 2.03
N ILE A 170 -9.97 -24.51 1.80
CA ILE A 170 -9.14 -24.00 0.70
C ILE A 170 -9.79 -24.26 -0.66
N LEU A 171 -10.40 -25.44 -0.86
CA LEU A 171 -11.14 -25.75 -2.08
C LEU A 171 -12.31 -24.78 -2.30
N LYS A 172 -13.04 -24.43 -1.24
CA LYS A 172 -14.14 -23.47 -1.30
C LYS A 172 -13.65 -22.05 -1.59
N VAL A 173 -12.48 -21.68 -1.05
CA VAL A 173 -11.83 -20.40 -1.36
C VAL A 173 -11.44 -20.36 -2.85
N ASP A 174 -10.89 -21.43 -3.38
CA ASP A 174 -10.51 -21.52 -4.78
C ASP A 174 -11.73 -21.48 -5.73
N GLU A 175 -12.82 -22.18 -5.41
CA GLU A 175 -14.09 -22.09 -6.13
C GLU A 175 -14.65 -20.64 -6.11
N TRP A 176 -14.51 -19.96 -4.98
CA TRP A 176 -14.95 -18.57 -4.86
C TRP A 176 -14.10 -17.63 -5.72
N PHE A 177 -12.78 -17.83 -5.77
CA PHE A 177 -11.89 -17.05 -6.63
C PHE A 177 -12.26 -17.22 -8.10
N ASP A 178 -12.49 -18.44 -8.57
CA ASP A 178 -12.91 -18.71 -9.96
C ASP A 178 -14.17 -17.95 -10.32
N LYS A 179 -15.16 -17.98 -9.43
CA LYS A 179 -16.42 -17.27 -9.63
C LYS A 179 -16.21 -15.75 -9.61
N CYS A 180 -15.45 -15.23 -8.63
CA CYS A 180 -15.20 -13.79 -8.52
C CYS A 180 -14.41 -13.24 -9.69
N MET A 181 -13.38 -13.96 -10.17
CA MET A 181 -12.56 -13.51 -11.29
C MET A 181 -13.31 -13.47 -12.62
N SER A 182 -14.33 -14.32 -12.77
CA SER A 182 -15.22 -14.30 -13.93
C SER A 182 -16.32 -13.24 -13.84
N ASP A 183 -16.52 -12.63 -12.66
CA ASP A 183 -17.56 -11.62 -12.45
C ASP A 183 -17.07 -10.23 -12.83
N TYR A 184 -17.91 -9.52 -13.59
CA TYR A 184 -17.68 -8.10 -13.93
C TYR A 184 -17.44 -7.23 -12.69
N THR A 185 -18.04 -7.57 -11.55
CA THR A 185 -17.88 -6.85 -10.27
C THR A 185 -16.42 -6.86 -9.80
N TYR A 186 -15.70 -7.98 -9.94
CA TYR A 186 -14.29 -8.07 -9.60
C TYR A 186 -13.43 -7.15 -10.48
N VAL A 187 -13.62 -7.24 -11.78
CA VAL A 187 -12.91 -6.40 -12.76
C VAL A 187 -13.15 -4.92 -12.47
N TYR A 188 -14.42 -4.56 -12.22
CA TYR A 188 -14.80 -3.20 -11.85
C TYR A 188 -14.11 -2.73 -10.54
N LEU A 189 -14.12 -3.57 -9.49
CA LEU A 189 -13.48 -3.24 -8.22
C LEU A 189 -11.97 -3.13 -8.37
N TYR A 190 -11.34 -4.05 -9.11
CA TYR A 190 -9.91 -4.00 -9.38
C TYR A 190 -9.52 -2.69 -10.08
N HIS A 191 -10.19 -2.36 -11.18
CA HIS A 191 -9.96 -1.08 -11.87
C HIS A 191 -10.20 0.11 -10.95
N LYS A 192 -11.28 0.09 -10.17
CA LYS A 192 -11.63 1.19 -9.27
C LYS A 192 -10.57 1.45 -8.20
N TYR A 193 -9.99 0.41 -7.61
CA TYR A 193 -9.08 0.55 -6.49
C TYR A 193 -7.60 0.56 -6.88
N PHE A 194 -7.22 -0.09 -7.99
CA PHE A 194 -5.82 -0.30 -8.37
C PHE A 194 -5.40 0.43 -9.65
N GLU A 195 -6.33 0.83 -10.51
CA GLU A 195 -5.98 1.43 -11.80
C GLU A 195 -6.56 2.84 -12.02
N HIS A 196 -7.69 3.16 -11.39
CA HIS A 196 -8.19 4.53 -11.49
C HIS A 196 -7.28 5.50 -10.74
N LYS A 197 -6.66 6.41 -11.49
CA LYS A 197 -5.97 7.56 -10.91
C LYS A 197 -6.96 8.31 -10.04
N LYS A 198 -6.77 8.24 -8.75
CA LYS A 198 -7.51 9.09 -7.83
C LYS A 198 -6.99 10.50 -8.04
N ASP A 199 -7.85 11.38 -8.50
CA ASP A 199 -7.50 12.79 -8.80
C ASP A 199 -7.30 13.55 -7.47
N ILE A 200 -6.29 13.11 -6.71
CA ILE A 200 -5.84 13.74 -5.44
C ILE A 200 -4.92 14.92 -5.72
N GLY A 201 -4.52 15.08 -6.98
CA GLY A 201 -3.47 15.99 -7.42
C GLY A 201 -3.79 17.50 -7.42
N LYS A 202 -4.91 17.94 -6.83
CA LYS A 202 -5.20 19.37 -6.67
C LYS A 202 -5.89 19.69 -5.34
N GLY A 203 -5.60 18.92 -4.31
CA GLY A 203 -5.91 19.32 -2.94
C GLY A 203 -5.16 20.60 -2.58
N CYS A 204 -5.79 21.48 -1.83
CA CYS A 204 -5.08 22.64 -1.30
C CYS A 204 -3.97 22.16 -0.35
N PRO A 205 -2.76 22.75 -0.42
CA PRO A 205 -1.67 22.37 0.46
C PRO A 205 -2.04 22.56 1.94
N ILE A 206 -1.56 21.64 2.77
CA ILE A 206 -1.61 21.78 4.23
C ILE A 206 -0.45 22.69 4.64
N TYR A 207 -0.74 23.72 5.41
CA TYR A 207 0.24 24.67 5.93
C TYR A 207 0.64 24.31 7.37
N LEU A 208 1.44 23.25 7.56
CA LEU A 208 1.81 22.77 8.90
C LEU A 208 2.67 23.75 9.72
N ASN A 209 3.36 24.68 9.08
CA ASN A 209 4.29 25.62 9.73
C ASN A 209 3.71 27.02 9.97
N SER A 210 2.43 27.21 9.74
CA SER A 210 1.72 28.47 9.97
C SER A 210 0.55 28.24 10.92
N LYS A 211 -0.01 29.31 11.48
CA LYS A 211 -1.27 29.26 12.23
C LYS A 211 -2.48 28.87 11.35
N ARG A 212 -2.22 28.45 10.11
CA ARG A 212 -3.20 28.13 9.08
C ARG A 212 -3.03 26.66 8.65
N ILE A 213 -4.13 25.91 8.55
CA ILE A 213 -4.14 24.52 8.10
C ILE A 213 -4.46 24.45 6.60
N SER A 214 -5.42 25.26 6.14
CA SER A 214 -5.87 25.25 4.74
C SER A 214 -6.29 26.64 4.26
N ALA A 215 -6.59 26.76 2.97
CA ALA A 215 -7.19 27.97 2.41
C ALA A 215 -8.61 28.22 2.94
N PHE A 216 -9.24 27.22 3.57
CA PHE A 216 -10.65 27.23 3.98
C PHE A 216 -10.86 27.33 5.50
N ASP A 217 -9.83 27.63 6.27
CA ASP A 217 -9.87 27.68 7.73
C ASP A 217 -11.00 28.56 8.28
N GLU A 218 -11.26 29.71 7.66
CA GLU A 218 -12.33 30.61 8.08
C GLU A 218 -13.72 29.98 7.87
N LEU A 219 -13.89 29.20 6.82
CA LEU A 219 -15.11 28.43 6.60
C LEU A 219 -15.27 27.35 7.68
N PHE A 220 -14.21 26.59 7.96
CA PHE A 220 -14.25 25.58 9.00
C PHE A 220 -14.55 26.16 10.37
N LYS A 221 -13.93 27.27 10.77
CA LYS A 221 -14.24 27.96 12.01
C LYS A 221 -15.71 28.42 12.08
N LYS A 222 -16.22 29.00 10.98
CA LYS A 222 -17.61 29.46 10.89
C LYS A 222 -18.62 28.34 11.08
N TYR A 223 -18.42 27.20 10.38
CA TYR A 223 -19.38 26.09 10.40
C TYR A 223 -19.22 25.18 11.61
N ALA A 224 -18.00 24.95 12.08
CA ALA A 224 -17.74 24.21 13.31
C ALA A 224 -18.42 24.85 14.52
N LYS A 225 -18.40 26.18 14.61
CA LYS A 225 -19.12 26.94 15.66
C LYS A 225 -20.62 26.67 15.67
N LYS A 226 -21.23 26.43 14.50
CA LYS A 226 -22.68 26.16 14.39
C LYS A 226 -23.07 24.77 14.93
N ILE A 227 -22.16 23.82 14.83
CA ILE A 227 -22.39 22.42 15.24
C ILE A 227 -21.69 22.06 16.55
N GLY A 228 -21.04 23.02 17.20
CA GLY A 228 -20.35 22.81 18.47
C GLY A 228 -19.07 21.98 18.39
N TRP A 229 -18.44 21.90 17.21
CA TRP A 229 -17.21 21.13 17.01
C TRP A 229 -15.95 22.00 17.05
N ASP A 230 -14.81 21.39 17.37
CA ASP A 230 -13.51 22.01 17.07
C ASP A 230 -13.35 22.11 15.55
N TRP A 231 -13.00 23.31 15.07
CA TRP A 231 -12.86 23.57 13.64
C TRP A 231 -11.73 22.73 12.99
N ARG A 232 -10.72 22.31 13.79
CA ARG A 232 -9.63 21.47 13.32
C ARG A 232 -10.12 20.05 13.05
N LEU A 233 -11.07 19.55 13.87
CA LEU A 233 -11.73 18.28 13.63
C LEU A 233 -12.53 18.32 12.33
N LEU A 234 -13.30 19.40 12.09
CA LEU A 234 -14.02 19.56 10.83
C LEU A 234 -13.06 19.65 9.62
N ALA A 235 -11.93 20.35 9.79
CA ALA A 235 -10.90 20.44 8.76
C ALA A 235 -10.26 19.06 8.49
N SER A 236 -10.01 18.24 9.52
CA SER A 236 -9.44 16.90 9.35
C SER A 236 -10.38 15.96 8.59
N VAL A 237 -11.69 16.03 8.85
CA VAL A 237 -12.69 15.28 8.09
C VAL A 237 -12.71 15.73 6.63
N ALA A 238 -12.76 17.03 6.37
CA ALA A 238 -12.73 17.55 5.00
C ALA A 238 -11.43 17.20 4.25
N TYR A 239 -10.32 17.16 4.96
CA TYR A 239 -9.05 16.69 4.40
C TYR A 239 -9.10 15.20 4.03
N GLN A 240 -9.61 14.36 4.91
CA GLN A 240 -9.75 12.93 4.66
C GLN A 240 -10.67 12.62 3.49
N GLU A 241 -11.77 13.38 3.35
CA GLU A 241 -12.77 13.16 2.29
C GLU A 241 -12.31 13.69 0.92
N SER A 242 -11.68 14.85 0.87
CA SER A 242 -11.39 15.53 -0.40
C SER A 242 -10.00 16.13 -0.52
N ARG A 243 -9.13 16.01 0.50
CA ARG A 243 -7.86 16.75 0.58
C ARG A 243 -8.04 18.25 0.35
N PHE A 244 -9.11 18.81 0.88
CA PHE A 244 -9.55 20.20 0.66
C PHE A 244 -9.81 20.55 -0.82
N ASN A 245 -10.11 19.57 -1.67
CA ASN A 245 -10.45 19.83 -3.06
C ASN A 245 -11.95 20.14 -3.23
N PRO A 246 -12.34 21.39 -3.49
CA PRO A 246 -13.75 21.77 -3.62
C PRO A 246 -14.40 21.19 -4.89
N LYS A 247 -13.60 20.68 -5.82
CA LYS A 247 -14.07 20.07 -7.08
C LYS A 247 -14.14 18.54 -7.01
N ALA A 248 -13.74 17.93 -5.89
CA ALA A 248 -13.87 16.49 -5.71
C ALA A 248 -15.34 16.09 -5.82
N LYS A 249 -15.61 14.99 -6.51
CA LYS A 249 -16.96 14.44 -6.69
C LYS A 249 -16.90 12.94 -6.50
N SER A 250 -17.70 12.42 -5.57
CA SER A 250 -17.84 10.98 -5.40
C SER A 250 -18.70 10.37 -6.50
N TRP A 251 -18.64 9.05 -6.65
CA TRP A 251 -19.46 8.31 -7.61
C TRP A 251 -20.97 8.42 -7.35
N VAL A 252 -21.39 8.67 -6.09
CA VAL A 252 -22.78 8.94 -5.69
C VAL A 252 -23.16 10.42 -5.78
N GLY A 253 -22.29 11.27 -6.32
CA GLY A 253 -22.55 12.68 -6.55
C GLY A 253 -22.25 13.62 -5.37
N ALA A 254 -21.73 13.13 -4.24
CA ALA A 254 -21.25 13.98 -3.16
C ALA A 254 -20.08 14.84 -3.67
N ARG A 255 -20.07 16.12 -3.26
CA ARG A 255 -19.03 17.07 -3.64
C ARG A 255 -18.12 17.35 -2.47
N GLY A 256 -16.82 17.54 -2.79
CA GLY A 256 -15.81 17.81 -1.79
C GLY A 256 -15.85 19.24 -1.25
N LEU A 257 -15.37 19.35 -0.12
CA LEU A 257 -14.86 20.25 0.86
C LEU A 257 -15.25 19.74 2.19
#